data_56ded7ab59921658e9659ad4000f261f
#
_entry.id   56ded7ab59921658e9659ad4000f261f
#
_cell.length_a   1.000
_cell.length_b   1.000
_cell.length_c   1.000
_cell.angle_alpha   90.00
_cell.angle_beta   90.00
_cell.angle_gamma   90.00
#
_symmetry.space_group_name_H-M   'P 1'
#
loop_
_entity.id
_entity.type
_entity.pdbx_description
1 polymer ?
#
loop_
_entity_poly.entity_id
_entity_poly.type
_entity_poly.pdbx_seq_one_letter_code
_entity_poly.pdbx_strand_id
1 'polypeptide(L)'
;YTITSAPFSNSFGIDDVSRVQRVFDANFGSVDVTDGVQAAGFQVALWNAVYDTNWLADDGTFAVSNNADVINQANSFLSAAESFTGNQRWRLSFLESATDSTTGRSLHQNLVTVAPVPLPAAAWLLLAGLAGLGLVGRRSKVA
;
A
#
# COMPACT_ATOMS: atom_id res chain seq x y z
N TYR A 1 13.02 -2.26 16.38
CA TYR A 1 12.63 -1.70 15.08
C TYR A 1 12.90 -0.20 15.03
N THR A 2 13.40 0.27 13.90
CA THR A 2 13.56 1.69 13.60
C THR A 2 12.54 2.08 12.53
N ILE A 3 11.88 3.23 12.71
CA ILE A 3 10.95 3.74 11.70
C ILE A 3 11.75 4.53 10.66
N THR A 4 11.55 4.21 9.38
CA THR A 4 12.20 4.89 8.26
C THR A 4 11.17 5.32 7.21
N SER A 5 11.55 6.27 6.37
CA SER A 5 10.72 6.74 5.25
C SER A 5 11.01 6.00 3.94
N ALA A 6 12.10 5.23 3.91
CA ALA A 6 12.50 4.43 2.76
C ALA A 6 12.33 2.94 3.07
N PRO A 7 12.04 2.09 2.08
CA PRO A 7 11.93 0.66 2.31
C PRO A 7 13.32 0.06 2.54
N PHE A 8 13.53 -0.43 3.74
CA PHE A 8 14.47 -1.50 4.06
C PHE A 8 15.92 -1.29 3.61
N SER A 9 16.55 -0.21 4.09
CA SER A 9 17.98 0.07 3.83
C SER A 9 18.92 -1.08 4.24
N ASN A 10 18.48 -1.94 5.18
CA ASN A 10 19.20 -3.12 5.65
C ASN A 10 18.87 -4.42 4.88
N SER A 11 18.11 -4.34 3.78
CA SER A 11 17.70 -5.48 2.96
C SER A 11 18.29 -5.37 1.55
N PHE A 12 18.28 -6.48 0.82
CA PHE A 12 18.71 -6.54 -0.59
C PHE A 12 17.61 -6.10 -1.56
N GLY A 13 16.62 -5.34 -1.09
CA GLY A 13 15.50 -4.88 -1.91
C GLY A 13 15.88 -3.76 -2.86
N ILE A 14 15.06 -3.59 -3.87
CA ILE A 14 15.09 -2.40 -4.74
C ILE A 14 14.54 -1.24 -3.92
N ASP A 15 15.30 -0.17 -3.80
CA ASP A 15 14.89 1.02 -3.04
C ASP A 15 13.88 1.87 -3.85
N ASP A 16 12.74 1.26 -4.16
CA ASP A 16 11.65 1.91 -4.89
C ASP A 16 10.37 1.97 -4.06
N VAL A 17 10.28 3.03 -3.26
CA VAL A 17 9.10 3.33 -2.45
C VAL A 17 7.84 3.43 -3.32
N SER A 18 7.96 3.87 -4.57
CA SER A 18 6.82 4.12 -5.43
C SER A 18 6.08 2.83 -5.80
N ARG A 19 6.80 1.73 -5.97
CA ARG A 19 6.20 0.42 -6.25
C ARG A 19 5.39 -0.10 -5.06
N VAL A 20 5.97 -0.06 -3.88
CA VAL A 20 5.28 -0.45 -2.63
C VAL A 20 4.06 0.43 -2.40
N GLN A 21 4.20 1.75 -2.60
CA GLN A 21 3.10 2.70 -2.47
C GLN A 21 1.93 2.35 -3.42
N ARG A 22 2.23 2.02 -4.69
CA ARG A 22 1.20 1.65 -5.68
C ARG A 22 0.48 0.36 -5.30
N VAL A 23 1.19 -0.64 -4.75
CA VAL A 23 0.55 -1.88 -4.26
C VAL A 23 -0.45 -1.57 -3.16
N PHE A 24 -0.10 -0.69 -2.20
CA PHE A 24 -1.02 -0.27 -1.15
C PHE A 24 -2.19 0.56 -1.70
N ASP A 25 -1.92 1.57 -2.50
CA ASP A 25 -2.94 2.49 -3.00
C ASP A 25 -3.97 1.81 -3.90
N ALA A 26 -3.53 0.83 -4.70
CA ALA A 26 -4.43 0.07 -5.56
C ALA A 26 -5.30 -0.93 -4.80
N ASN A 27 -4.77 -1.58 -3.76
CA ASN A 27 -5.36 -2.82 -3.26
C ASN A 27 -5.76 -2.81 -1.78
N PHE A 28 -4.99 -2.17 -0.88
CA PHE A 28 -5.11 -2.39 0.57
C PHE A 28 -6.51 -2.14 1.14
N GLY A 29 -7.27 -1.22 0.58
CA GLY A 29 -8.64 -0.95 1.01
C GLY A 29 -9.66 -2.06 0.69
N SER A 30 -9.30 -3.03 -0.14
CA SER A 30 -10.17 -4.14 -0.57
C SER A 30 -9.64 -5.51 -0.18
N VAL A 31 -8.45 -5.62 0.40
CA VAL A 31 -7.89 -6.90 0.85
C VAL A 31 -8.64 -7.42 2.06
N ASP A 32 -9.18 -8.63 1.96
CA ASP A 32 -9.69 -9.35 3.13
C ASP A 32 -8.53 -10.11 3.79
N VAL A 33 -8.04 -9.56 4.90
CA VAL A 33 -6.94 -10.16 5.66
C VAL A 33 -7.33 -11.44 6.41
N THR A 34 -8.62 -11.77 6.48
CA THR A 34 -9.11 -13.03 7.05
C THR A 34 -9.13 -14.14 6.01
N ASP A 35 -9.08 -13.82 4.73
CA ASP A 35 -8.87 -14.76 3.64
C ASP A 35 -7.37 -15.05 3.48
N GLY A 36 -6.96 -16.28 3.75
CA GLY A 36 -5.55 -16.68 3.71
C GLY A 36 -4.91 -16.54 2.33
N VAL A 37 -5.66 -16.70 1.24
CA VAL A 37 -5.15 -16.55 -0.12
C VAL A 37 -4.92 -15.05 -0.43
N GLN A 38 -5.87 -14.19 -0.07
CA GLN A 38 -5.73 -12.75 -0.27
C GLN A 38 -4.59 -12.17 0.59
N ALA A 39 -4.53 -12.56 1.87
CA ALA A 39 -3.46 -12.11 2.77
C ALA A 39 -2.08 -12.52 2.27
N ALA A 40 -1.92 -13.80 1.87
CA ALA A 40 -0.66 -14.30 1.32
C ALA A 40 -0.34 -13.67 -0.04
N GLY A 41 -1.31 -13.53 -0.93
CA GLY A 41 -1.14 -12.89 -2.24
C GLY A 41 -0.71 -11.42 -2.11
N PHE A 42 -1.29 -10.68 -1.17
CA PHE A 42 -0.90 -9.30 -0.90
C PHE A 42 0.55 -9.21 -0.37
N GLN A 43 0.94 -10.12 0.54
CA GLN A 43 2.31 -10.19 1.04
C GLN A 43 3.32 -10.51 -0.08
N VAL A 44 2.98 -11.45 -0.99
CA VAL A 44 3.82 -11.77 -2.17
C VAL A 44 3.92 -10.56 -3.10
N ALA A 45 2.84 -9.83 -3.34
CA ALA A 45 2.86 -8.61 -4.16
C ALA A 45 3.77 -7.53 -3.54
N LEU A 46 3.77 -7.39 -2.21
CA LEU A 46 4.70 -6.49 -1.52
C LEU A 46 6.15 -6.92 -1.67
N TRP A 47 6.45 -8.21 -1.55
CA TRP A 47 7.82 -8.72 -1.77
C TRP A 47 8.29 -8.52 -3.21
N ASN A 48 7.42 -8.77 -4.21
CA ASN A 48 7.75 -8.44 -5.59
C ASN A 48 8.07 -6.94 -5.74
N ALA A 49 7.24 -6.05 -5.18
CA ALA A 49 7.46 -4.62 -5.24
C ALA A 49 8.79 -4.17 -4.60
N VAL A 50 9.31 -4.91 -3.60
CA VAL A 50 10.58 -4.64 -2.90
C VAL A 50 11.78 -5.26 -3.61
N TYR A 51 11.64 -6.47 -4.18
CA TYR A 51 12.78 -7.28 -4.64
C TYR A 51 12.86 -7.44 -6.15
N ASP A 52 11.86 -6.99 -6.90
CA ASP A 52 11.82 -7.13 -8.35
C ASP A 52 11.49 -5.83 -9.09
N THR A 53 11.73 -5.83 -10.39
CA THR A 53 11.41 -4.72 -11.31
C THR A 53 10.20 -5.00 -12.20
N ASN A 54 9.80 -6.27 -12.33
CA ASN A 54 8.59 -6.67 -13.05
C ASN A 54 7.34 -6.60 -12.14
N TRP A 55 6.18 -6.92 -12.68
CA TRP A 55 4.90 -6.97 -11.97
C TRP A 55 4.28 -8.39 -12.02
N LEU A 56 5.14 -9.42 -11.87
CA LEU A 56 4.76 -10.83 -11.89
C LEU A 56 5.33 -11.55 -10.66
N ALA A 57 4.48 -12.30 -9.96
CA ALA A 57 4.87 -12.99 -8.74
C ALA A 57 5.63 -14.31 -9.00
N ASP A 58 5.54 -14.83 -10.20
CA ASP A 58 6.10 -16.12 -10.61
C ASP A 58 7.23 -15.99 -11.63
N ASP A 59 7.70 -14.78 -11.89
CA ASP A 59 8.81 -14.50 -12.79
C ASP A 59 9.71 -13.39 -12.25
N GLY A 60 10.99 -13.39 -12.66
CA GLY A 60 11.98 -12.38 -12.30
C GLY A 60 12.98 -12.83 -11.23
N THR A 61 13.54 -11.85 -10.53
CA THR A 61 14.53 -12.09 -9.45
C THR A 61 13.88 -12.67 -8.21
N PHE A 62 12.66 -12.18 -7.90
CA PHE A 62 11.80 -12.73 -6.86
C PHE A 62 10.67 -13.51 -7.53
N ALA A 63 10.69 -14.82 -7.41
CA ALA A 63 9.67 -15.69 -7.98
C ALA A 63 9.13 -16.67 -6.92
N VAL A 64 7.81 -16.78 -6.87
CA VAL A 64 7.10 -17.73 -6.02
C VAL A 64 6.62 -18.91 -6.87
N SER A 65 6.83 -20.12 -6.39
CA SER A 65 6.32 -21.35 -6.99
C SER A 65 5.51 -22.14 -5.94
N ASN A 66 4.74 -23.10 -6.36
CA ASN A 66 4.04 -24.09 -5.51
C ASN A 66 2.69 -23.69 -4.90
N ASN A 67 2.13 -22.51 -5.20
CA ASN A 67 0.76 -22.19 -4.77
C ASN A 67 0.07 -21.32 -5.84
N ALA A 68 -0.62 -21.98 -6.77
CA ALA A 68 -1.26 -21.30 -7.89
C ALA A 68 -2.29 -20.24 -7.46
N ASP A 69 -3.07 -20.50 -6.41
CA ASP A 69 -4.10 -19.55 -5.95
C ASP A 69 -3.46 -18.26 -5.39
N VAL A 70 -2.40 -18.42 -4.58
CA VAL A 70 -1.65 -17.28 -4.05
C VAL A 70 -0.94 -16.51 -5.17
N ILE A 71 -0.34 -17.19 -6.14
CA ILE A 71 0.32 -16.58 -7.29
C ILE A 71 -0.68 -15.79 -8.13
N ASN A 72 -1.84 -16.38 -8.46
CA ASN A 72 -2.88 -15.71 -9.22
C ASN A 72 -3.41 -14.48 -8.50
N GLN A 73 -3.62 -14.58 -7.18
CA GLN A 73 -4.05 -13.45 -6.37
C GLN A 73 -2.99 -12.34 -6.31
N ALA A 74 -1.72 -12.71 -6.15
CA ALA A 74 -0.60 -11.76 -6.16
C ALA A 74 -0.48 -11.06 -7.51
N ASN A 75 -0.55 -11.80 -8.63
CA ASN A 75 -0.53 -11.24 -9.98
C ASN A 75 -1.71 -10.29 -10.23
N SER A 76 -2.89 -10.57 -9.67
CA SER A 76 -4.03 -9.67 -9.71
C SER A 76 -3.71 -8.34 -9.00
N PHE A 77 -3.14 -8.39 -7.80
CA PHE A 77 -2.74 -7.20 -7.05
C PHE A 77 -1.61 -6.43 -7.74
N LEU A 78 -0.65 -7.12 -8.32
CA LEU A 78 0.46 -6.51 -9.05
C LEU A 78 -0.04 -5.80 -10.32
N SER A 79 -0.92 -6.43 -11.09
CA SER A 79 -1.54 -5.81 -12.29
C SER A 79 -2.35 -4.57 -11.93
N ALA A 80 -3.12 -4.61 -10.83
CA ALA A 80 -3.82 -3.43 -10.34
C ALA A 80 -2.86 -2.31 -9.92
N ALA A 81 -1.74 -2.65 -9.28
CA ALA A 81 -0.72 -1.69 -8.89
C ALA A 81 0.02 -1.10 -10.10
N GLU A 82 0.35 -1.91 -11.11
CA GLU A 82 0.99 -1.47 -12.34
C GLU A 82 0.14 -0.44 -13.10
N SER A 83 -1.16 -0.67 -13.17
CA SER A 83 -2.12 0.21 -13.85
C SER A 83 -2.61 1.38 -13.01
N PHE A 84 -2.26 1.45 -11.71
CA PHE A 84 -2.77 2.47 -10.81
C PHE A 84 -2.22 3.86 -11.14
N THR A 85 -3.13 4.80 -11.41
CA THR A 85 -2.83 6.22 -11.70
C THR A 85 -3.54 7.19 -10.76
N GLY A 86 -4.18 6.64 -9.70
CA GLY A 86 -4.92 7.44 -8.72
C GLY A 86 -4.03 8.22 -7.76
N ASN A 87 -4.67 9.05 -6.94
CA ASN A 87 -3.98 9.77 -5.86
C ASN A 87 -3.56 8.81 -4.75
N GLN A 88 -2.53 9.21 -4.02
CA GLN A 88 -2.09 8.50 -2.82
C GLN A 88 -3.23 8.42 -1.80
N ARG A 89 -3.56 7.19 -1.39
CA ARG A 89 -4.62 6.86 -0.42
C ARG A 89 -4.07 6.55 0.95
N TRP A 90 -2.84 6.05 1.00
CA TRP A 90 -2.21 5.53 2.22
C TRP A 90 -0.86 6.20 2.46
N ARG A 91 -0.61 6.54 3.72
CA ARG A 91 0.72 6.95 4.19
C ARG A 91 1.42 5.72 4.72
N LEU A 92 2.58 5.40 4.15
CA LEU A 92 3.39 4.27 4.56
C LEU A 92 4.46 4.71 5.55
N SER A 93 4.78 3.84 6.50
CA SER A 93 5.96 3.92 7.35
C SER A 93 6.60 2.54 7.40
N PHE A 94 7.92 2.50 7.25
CA PHE A 94 8.69 1.26 7.23
C PHE A 94 9.34 1.06 8.58
N LEU A 95 9.23 -0.17 9.11
CA LEU A 95 9.87 -0.57 10.35
C LEU A 95 10.98 -1.55 10.02
N GLU A 96 12.20 -1.08 10.15
CA GLU A 96 13.39 -1.91 9.95
C GLU A 96 13.77 -2.61 11.24
N SER A 97 14.00 -3.90 11.13
CA SER A 97 14.56 -4.71 12.19
C SER A 97 16.01 -4.29 12.46
N ALA A 98 16.42 -4.38 13.71
CA ALA A 98 17.85 -4.30 14.02
C ALA A 98 18.63 -5.36 13.25
N THR A 99 19.88 -5.06 12.92
CA THR A 99 20.81 -5.98 12.27
C THR A 99 21.67 -6.69 13.30
N ASP A 100 21.98 -7.93 13.06
CA ASP A 100 23.00 -8.66 13.78
C ASP A 100 24.38 -8.03 13.47
N SER A 101 25.11 -7.64 14.50
CA SER A 101 26.40 -6.94 14.37
C SER A 101 27.52 -7.81 13.74
N THR A 102 27.35 -9.13 13.75
CA THR A 102 28.33 -10.07 13.22
C THR A 102 28.07 -10.43 11.78
N THR A 103 26.79 -10.63 11.43
CA THR A 103 26.39 -11.10 10.10
C THR A 103 25.87 -10.00 9.19
N GLY A 104 25.51 -8.83 9.73
CA GLY A 104 24.88 -7.73 9.00
C GLY A 104 23.46 -8.03 8.52
N ARG A 105 22.87 -9.15 8.95
CA ARG A 105 21.51 -9.56 8.55
C ARG A 105 20.47 -9.02 9.51
N SER A 106 19.28 -8.73 8.99
CA SER A 106 18.13 -8.38 9.83
C SER A 106 17.79 -9.52 10.79
N LEU A 107 17.61 -9.20 12.07
CA LEU A 107 17.23 -10.16 13.11
C LEU A 107 15.81 -10.68 12.94
N HIS A 108 14.93 -9.85 12.37
CA HIS A 108 13.52 -10.15 12.13
C HIS A 108 13.09 -9.63 10.77
N GLN A 109 11.92 -10.02 10.32
CA GLN A 109 11.32 -9.49 9.10
C GLN A 109 11.03 -7.98 9.26
N ASN A 110 11.38 -7.19 8.25
CA ASN A 110 10.97 -5.81 8.17
C ASN A 110 9.45 -5.70 7.90
N LEU A 111 8.83 -4.63 8.40
CA LEU A 111 7.39 -4.46 8.34
C LEU A 111 7.04 -3.12 7.67
N VAL A 112 5.85 -3.06 7.08
CA VAL A 112 5.24 -1.82 6.60
C VAL A 112 4.00 -1.56 7.44
N THR A 113 3.87 -0.34 7.96
CA THR A 113 2.63 0.13 8.56
C THR A 113 1.95 1.15 7.67
N VAL A 114 0.65 1.24 7.77
CA VAL A 114 -0.17 2.05 6.87
C VAL A 114 -1.19 2.87 7.65
N ALA A 115 -1.37 4.13 7.25
CA ALA A 115 -2.43 5.00 7.75
C ALA A 115 -3.13 5.68 6.57
N PRO A 116 -4.45 5.94 6.65
CA PRO A 116 -5.15 6.66 5.60
C PRO A 116 -4.61 8.10 5.47
N VAL A 117 -4.51 8.58 4.23
CA VAL A 117 -4.21 10.00 3.99
C VAL A 117 -5.45 10.81 4.33
N PRO A 118 -5.37 11.79 5.25
CA PRO A 118 -6.51 12.63 5.59
C PRO A 118 -7.02 13.38 4.36
N LEU A 119 -8.34 13.44 4.18
CA LEU A 119 -8.93 14.26 3.14
C LEU A 119 -8.53 15.73 3.35
N PRO A 120 -8.20 16.47 2.29
CA PRO A 120 -7.90 17.88 2.40
C PRO A 120 -9.04 18.63 3.11
N ALA A 121 -8.71 19.54 4.02
CA ALA A 121 -9.72 20.36 4.73
C ALA A 121 -10.67 21.10 3.77
N ALA A 122 -10.22 21.40 2.55
CA ALA A 122 -11.04 21.96 1.48
C ALA A 122 -12.27 21.10 1.12
N ALA A 123 -12.19 19.76 1.23
CA ALA A 123 -13.32 18.87 0.98
C ALA A 123 -14.42 19.07 2.05
N TRP A 124 -14.04 19.23 3.31
CA TRP A 124 -14.98 19.54 4.40
C TRP A 124 -15.57 20.93 4.28
N LEU A 125 -14.77 21.92 3.86
CA LEU A 125 -15.24 23.28 3.62
C LEU A 125 -16.22 23.34 2.44
N LEU A 126 -15.98 22.57 1.38
CA LEU A 126 -16.90 22.47 0.25
C LEU A 126 -18.24 21.85 0.66
N LEU A 127 -18.21 20.75 1.42
CA LEU A 127 -19.42 20.13 1.95
C LEU A 127 -20.20 21.06 2.88
N ALA A 128 -19.52 21.77 3.77
CA ALA A 128 -20.11 22.74 4.67
C ALA A 128 -20.70 23.94 3.89
N GLY A 129 -20.00 24.41 2.84
CA GLY A 129 -20.48 25.49 1.96
C GLY A 129 -21.73 25.09 1.20
N LEU A 130 -21.77 23.89 0.62
CA LEU A 130 -22.96 23.38 -0.09
C LEU A 130 -24.15 23.19 0.86
N ALA A 131 -23.91 22.66 2.07
CA ALA A 131 -24.97 22.52 3.09
C ALA A 131 -25.49 23.89 3.53
N GLY A 132 -24.63 24.89 3.72
CA GLY A 132 -24.98 26.25 4.05
C GLY A 132 -25.85 26.91 2.97
N LEU A 133 -25.47 26.77 1.69
CA LEU A 133 -26.25 27.29 0.55
C LEU A 133 -27.63 26.62 0.46
N GLY A 134 -27.73 25.31 0.72
CA GLY A 134 -28.99 24.58 0.74
C GLY A 134 -29.96 25.09 1.83
N LEU A 135 -29.44 25.47 3.00
CA LEU A 135 -30.23 26.04 4.10
C LEU A 135 -30.71 27.46 3.79
N VAL A 136 -29.88 28.30 3.18
CA VAL A 136 -30.24 29.67 2.79
C VAL A 136 -31.30 29.65 1.66
N GLY A 137 -31.12 28.78 0.65
CA GLY A 137 -32.08 28.63 -0.45
C GLY A 137 -33.45 28.13 -0.01
N ARG A 138 -33.56 27.43 1.12
CA ARG A 138 -34.83 26.98 1.69
C ARG A 138 -35.61 28.10 2.37
N ARG A 139 -34.91 29.09 2.94
CA ARG A 139 -35.56 30.26 3.61
C ARG A 139 -36.18 31.24 2.63
N SER A 140 -35.73 31.31 1.39
CA SER A 140 -36.26 32.25 0.38
C SER A 140 -37.59 31.82 -0.27
N LYS A 141 -38.09 30.61 0.05
CA LYS A 141 -39.39 30.10 -0.47
C LYS A 141 -40.59 30.30 0.48
N VAL A 142 -40.39 30.96 1.61
CA VAL A 142 -41.44 31.26 2.61
C VAL A 142 -41.65 32.78 2.66
N ALA A 143 -41.98 33.35 1.53
CA ALA A 143 -42.51 34.73 1.42
C ALA A 143 -43.57 34.75 0.34
#